data_aa6e59a04e4d2d6e64a4a94394c17ff4
#
_entry.id   aa6e59a04e4d2d6e64a4a94394c17ff4
#
_cell.length_a   1.000
_cell.length_b   1.000
_cell.length_c   1.000
_cell.angle_alpha   90.00
_cell.angle_beta   90.00
_cell.angle_gamma   90.00
#
_symmetry.space_group_name_H-M   'P 1'
#
loop_
_entity.id
_entity.type
_entity.pdbx_description
1 polymer ?
#
loop_
_entity_poly.entity_id
_entity_poly.type
_entity_poly.pdbx_seq_one_letter_code
_entity_poly.pdbx_strand_id
1 'polypeptide(L)'
;MSKIVGLNRRTFIKSAGMTALVGAAGAVTNTASAQSSTSIPILAGGRYDFDTPYNRVGTNCSRWDSPARRYPEGVFKYGMGVASMDFECAPCITEALTERVQHHNWGYISTTEPLREGIVKWNGERHGVDLDPASITLSDGVYPGIIAALRSFVPIGNKVLLTSPCYSGFYSMARAARVDTIDSQMRYVNGRYEIDWEDLESKMTADVRAMIVCNPQNPTGNVWTEEELLRIGRLALDHEIVVLADEIHSDVIRAAHKYVPFGSLRDEAVVNNSVSFNAISKTFNLAAMKNAYFYSKNPRLLAQVNQFHRAELSTLGVVANEAAYQYGAEWFDQANTYMDESHTF
;
A
#
# COMPACT_ATOMS: atom_id res chain seq x y z
N MET A 1 -25.59 22.97 36.89
CA MET A 1 -24.48 22.22 37.47
C MET A 1 -24.92 20.75 37.57
N SER A 2 -24.62 19.95 36.60
CA SER A 2 -24.94 18.52 36.52
C SER A 2 -23.79 17.71 37.12
N LYS A 3 -24.08 16.92 38.16
CA LYS A 3 -23.11 16.04 38.81
C LYS A 3 -22.81 14.85 37.92
N ILE A 4 -21.56 14.72 37.46
CA ILE A 4 -21.03 13.52 36.84
C ILE A 4 -20.92 12.45 37.93
N VAL A 5 -21.77 11.42 37.88
CA VAL A 5 -21.66 10.25 38.76
C VAL A 5 -20.57 9.35 38.20
N GLY A 6 -19.45 9.22 38.90
CA GLY A 6 -18.36 8.32 38.53
C GLY A 6 -18.78 6.85 38.63
N LEU A 7 -18.78 6.17 37.50
CA LEU A 7 -18.93 4.72 37.41
C LEU A 7 -17.69 4.04 38.01
N ASN A 8 -17.86 3.31 39.12
CA ASN A 8 -16.77 2.53 39.67
C ASN A 8 -16.73 1.11 39.06
N ARG A 9 -15.56 0.48 39.15
CA ARG A 9 -15.28 -0.85 38.56
C ARG A 9 -16.28 -1.96 38.95
N ARG A 10 -16.86 -1.90 40.15
CA ARG A 10 -17.85 -2.88 40.63
C ARG A 10 -19.23 -2.72 39.97
N THR A 11 -19.61 -1.51 39.62
CA THR A 11 -20.89 -1.22 38.96
C THR A 11 -20.84 -1.68 37.48
N PHE A 12 -19.67 -1.55 36.82
CA PHE A 12 -19.48 -2.03 35.45
C PHE A 12 -19.58 -3.57 35.36
N ILE A 13 -19.01 -4.30 36.31
CA ILE A 13 -19.05 -5.78 36.32
C ILE A 13 -20.45 -6.29 36.63
N LYS A 14 -21.22 -5.58 37.44
CA LYS A 14 -22.62 -5.97 37.74
C LYS A 14 -23.61 -5.72 36.61
N SER A 15 -23.38 -4.69 35.79
CA SER A 15 -24.24 -4.43 34.61
C SER A 15 -23.97 -5.42 33.46
N ALA A 16 -22.74 -5.95 33.31
CA ALA A 16 -22.44 -6.99 32.33
C ALA A 16 -23.03 -8.37 32.66
N GLY A 17 -23.39 -8.65 33.93
CA GLY A 17 -23.93 -9.94 34.38
C GLY A 17 -25.46 -10.05 34.39
N MET A 18 -26.19 -8.94 34.21
CA MET A 18 -27.66 -8.92 34.33
C MET A 18 -28.45 -8.85 33.02
N THR A 19 -27.80 -8.91 31.86
CA THR A 19 -28.46 -8.89 30.54
C THR A 19 -28.78 -10.29 30.00
N ALA A 20 -28.60 -11.35 30.79
CA ALA A 20 -28.76 -12.73 30.34
C ALA A 20 -30.11 -13.40 30.73
N LEU A 21 -31.03 -12.69 31.36
CA LEU A 21 -32.26 -13.31 31.82
C LEU A 21 -33.47 -12.34 31.84
N VAL A 22 -33.96 -11.88 30.68
CA VAL A 22 -35.38 -11.57 30.44
C VAL A 22 -35.57 -11.29 28.95
N GLY A 23 -36.37 -12.09 28.25
CA GLY A 23 -36.84 -11.71 26.91
C GLY A 23 -37.20 -12.87 25.98
N ALA A 24 -38.09 -13.72 26.42
CA ALA A 24 -38.83 -14.56 25.49
C ALA A 24 -40.14 -13.85 25.14
N ALA A 25 -40.19 -13.13 24.00
CA ALA A 25 -41.38 -12.90 23.18
C ALA A 25 -41.02 -11.99 21.97
N GLY A 26 -41.05 -12.55 20.77
CA GLY A 26 -41.37 -11.86 19.53
C GLY A 26 -40.31 -10.84 19.01
N ALA A 27 -39.20 -11.31 18.46
CA ALA A 27 -38.40 -10.50 17.58
C ALA A 27 -38.05 -11.31 16.34
N VAL A 28 -38.34 -10.75 15.18
CA VAL A 28 -37.87 -11.21 13.88
C VAL A 28 -36.33 -11.24 13.94
N THR A 29 -35.81 -12.43 14.06
CA THR A 29 -34.34 -12.66 14.07
C THR A 29 -33.80 -12.50 12.66
N ASN A 30 -33.26 -11.33 12.36
CA ASN A 30 -32.22 -11.22 11.36
C ASN A 30 -30.95 -11.84 11.97
N THR A 31 -30.89 -13.15 11.98
CA THR A 31 -29.65 -13.87 12.26
C THR A 31 -28.74 -13.71 11.07
N ALA A 32 -27.93 -12.65 11.09
CA ALA A 32 -26.65 -12.73 10.44
C ALA A 32 -25.91 -13.86 11.17
N SER A 33 -26.03 -15.08 10.65
CA SER A 33 -25.20 -16.20 11.06
C SER A 33 -23.76 -15.78 10.81
N ALA A 34 -23.02 -15.56 11.89
CA ALA A 34 -21.56 -15.57 11.82
C ALA A 34 -21.20 -16.95 11.26
N GLN A 35 -20.92 -16.99 9.97
CA GLN A 35 -20.33 -18.17 9.35
C GLN A 35 -18.96 -18.33 9.95
N SER A 36 -18.83 -19.20 10.92
CA SER A 36 -17.58 -19.76 11.37
C SER A 36 -17.13 -20.80 10.34
N SER A 37 -16.63 -20.37 9.21
CA SER A 37 -15.80 -21.22 8.36
C SER A 37 -14.48 -20.50 8.13
N THR A 38 -13.47 -21.04 8.72
CA THR A 38 -12.09 -20.56 8.74
C THR A 38 -11.30 -20.92 7.49
N SER A 39 -11.95 -21.13 6.35
CA SER A 39 -11.23 -21.38 5.10
C SER A 39 -12.01 -20.83 3.92
N ILE A 40 -11.33 -20.06 3.09
CA ILE A 40 -11.80 -19.73 1.74
C ILE A 40 -12.16 -21.06 1.05
N PRO A 41 -13.31 -21.15 0.37
CA PRO A 41 -13.60 -22.34 -0.42
C PRO A 41 -12.51 -22.56 -1.45
N ILE A 42 -11.73 -23.61 -1.29
CA ILE A 42 -10.81 -24.06 -2.33
C ILE A 42 -11.66 -24.89 -3.28
N LEU A 43 -11.85 -24.37 -4.48
CA LEU A 43 -12.58 -25.07 -5.54
C LEU A 43 -11.81 -26.31 -5.99
N ALA A 44 -12.48 -27.22 -6.74
CA ALA A 44 -11.84 -28.39 -7.28
C ALA A 44 -10.55 -28.01 -8.05
N GLY A 45 -9.45 -28.73 -7.78
CA GLY A 45 -8.14 -28.46 -8.38
C GLY A 45 -7.27 -27.44 -7.66
N GLY A 46 -7.61 -27.04 -6.41
CA GLY A 46 -6.79 -26.13 -5.60
C GLY A 46 -6.96 -24.66 -5.95
N ARG A 47 -8.00 -24.31 -6.72
CA ARG A 47 -8.27 -22.93 -7.13
C ARG A 47 -9.05 -22.16 -6.06
N TYR A 48 -8.65 -20.91 -5.78
CA TYR A 48 -9.40 -19.99 -4.94
C TYR A 48 -10.63 -19.43 -5.66
N ASP A 49 -11.70 -19.15 -4.91
CA ASP A 49 -12.92 -18.54 -5.47
C ASP A 49 -12.79 -17.02 -5.52
N PHE A 50 -12.58 -16.48 -6.74
CA PHE A 50 -12.59 -15.05 -7.02
C PHE A 50 -13.87 -14.58 -7.71
N ASP A 51 -14.75 -15.52 -8.11
CA ASP A 51 -16.01 -15.21 -8.80
C ASP A 51 -17.09 -14.75 -7.81
N THR A 52 -17.03 -15.21 -6.56
CA THR A 52 -17.97 -14.80 -5.51
C THR A 52 -17.49 -13.54 -4.79
N PRO A 53 -18.14 -12.38 -4.98
CA PRO A 53 -17.75 -11.15 -4.30
C PRO A 53 -17.91 -11.28 -2.78
N TYR A 54 -16.86 -10.94 -2.05
CA TYR A 54 -16.90 -10.89 -0.59
C TYR A 54 -17.59 -9.61 -0.14
N ASN A 55 -18.71 -9.74 0.58
CA ASN A 55 -19.51 -8.60 1.02
C ASN A 55 -18.75 -7.77 2.07
N ARG A 56 -18.45 -6.52 1.72
CA ARG A 56 -17.76 -5.56 2.59
C ARG A 56 -18.65 -4.40 3.05
N VAL A 57 -19.94 -4.43 2.70
CA VAL A 57 -20.89 -3.41 3.13
C VAL A 57 -21.17 -3.56 4.64
N GLY A 58 -21.13 -2.46 5.38
CA GLY A 58 -21.31 -2.45 6.83
C GLY A 58 -20.03 -2.73 7.63
N THR A 59 -18.89 -2.92 6.97
CA THR A 59 -17.60 -3.16 7.63
C THR A 59 -16.74 -1.90 7.79
N ASN A 60 -17.34 -0.73 7.60
CA ASN A 60 -16.67 0.56 7.53
C ASN A 60 -15.67 0.67 6.34
N CYS A 61 -15.96 -0.02 5.27
CA CYS A 61 -15.15 -0.08 4.07
C CYS A 61 -15.20 1.23 3.27
N SER A 62 -14.05 1.82 2.99
CA SER A 62 -13.96 3.07 2.23
C SER A 62 -14.53 2.95 0.82
N ARG A 63 -14.43 1.76 0.19
CA ARG A 63 -14.91 1.51 -1.17
C ARG A 63 -16.43 1.49 -1.27
N TRP A 64 -17.12 0.93 -0.28
CA TRP A 64 -18.56 0.73 -0.29
C TRP A 64 -19.32 1.66 0.66
N ASP A 65 -18.91 1.73 1.93
CA ASP A 65 -19.67 2.46 2.94
C ASP A 65 -19.51 3.97 2.85
N SER A 66 -18.35 4.49 2.40
CA SER A 66 -18.16 5.94 2.26
C SER A 66 -19.01 6.54 1.15
N PRO A 67 -19.06 5.96 -0.07
CA PRO A 67 -19.99 6.42 -1.11
C PRO A 67 -21.45 6.22 -0.73
N ALA A 68 -21.81 5.10 -0.09
CA ALA A 68 -23.18 4.83 0.33
C ALA A 68 -23.73 5.90 1.31
N ARG A 69 -22.84 6.49 2.14
CA ARG A 69 -23.20 7.64 3.00
C ARG A 69 -23.32 8.96 2.24
N ARG A 70 -22.72 9.07 1.06
CA ARG A 70 -22.65 10.32 0.28
C ARG A 70 -23.74 10.43 -0.76
N TYR A 71 -24.15 9.30 -1.35
CA TYR A 71 -25.13 9.25 -2.43
C TYR A 71 -26.47 8.69 -1.93
N PRO A 72 -27.61 9.11 -2.52
CA PRO A 72 -28.93 8.52 -2.22
C PRO A 72 -28.94 7.02 -2.49
N GLU A 73 -29.81 6.31 -1.78
CA GLU A 73 -30.01 4.87 -1.95
C GLU A 73 -30.31 4.52 -3.41
N GLY A 74 -29.70 3.46 -3.92
CA GLY A 74 -29.84 2.97 -5.28
C GLY A 74 -29.07 3.73 -6.37
N VAL A 75 -28.45 4.88 -6.06
CA VAL A 75 -27.63 5.65 -7.03
C VAL A 75 -26.25 5.05 -7.16
N PHE A 76 -25.62 4.67 -6.05
CA PHE A 76 -24.30 4.05 -6.03
C PHE A 76 -24.40 2.53 -6.24
N LYS A 77 -23.92 2.05 -7.39
CA LYS A 77 -23.98 0.63 -7.75
C LYS A 77 -22.62 -0.07 -7.70
N TYR A 78 -21.55 0.64 -8.06
CA TYR A 78 -20.22 0.06 -8.20
C TYR A 78 -19.16 0.94 -7.54
N GLY A 79 -18.36 0.33 -6.64
CA GLY A 79 -17.28 0.98 -5.92
C GLY A 79 -15.94 0.78 -6.62
N MET A 80 -15.50 1.73 -7.46
CA MET A 80 -14.24 1.61 -8.20
C MET A 80 -13.21 2.71 -7.87
N GLY A 81 -13.54 3.60 -6.93
CA GLY A 81 -12.72 4.77 -6.63
C GLY A 81 -11.51 4.52 -5.70
N VAL A 82 -11.39 3.33 -5.14
CA VAL A 82 -10.30 2.95 -4.21
C VAL A 82 -9.66 1.67 -4.70
N ALA A 83 -8.33 1.65 -4.76
CA ALA A 83 -7.56 0.45 -5.12
C ALA A 83 -7.62 -0.59 -3.99
N SER A 84 -8.71 -1.36 -3.96
CA SER A 84 -8.94 -2.49 -3.07
C SER A 84 -9.72 -3.58 -3.80
N MET A 85 -9.60 -4.80 -3.33
CA MET A 85 -10.26 -5.98 -3.90
C MET A 85 -11.51 -6.34 -3.10
N ASP A 86 -12.49 -6.95 -3.75
CA ASP A 86 -13.67 -7.53 -3.10
C ASP A 86 -13.58 -9.07 -3.07
N PHE A 87 -12.36 -9.58 -3.00
CA PHE A 87 -12.05 -10.98 -2.73
C PHE A 87 -11.85 -11.20 -1.23
N GLU A 88 -12.08 -12.41 -0.80
CA GLU A 88 -11.63 -12.84 0.51
C GLU A 88 -10.08 -12.82 0.55
N CYS A 89 -9.47 -12.44 1.67
CA CYS A 89 -8.01 -12.37 1.71
C CYS A 89 -7.38 -13.78 1.76
N ALA A 90 -6.10 -13.89 1.41
CA ALA A 90 -5.39 -15.17 1.43
C ALA A 90 -5.57 -15.90 2.77
N PRO A 91 -5.88 -17.22 2.77
CA PRO A 91 -6.16 -18.00 3.99
C PRO A 91 -5.07 -17.89 5.04
N CYS A 92 -3.81 -17.95 4.63
CA CYS A 92 -2.65 -17.85 5.53
C CYS A 92 -2.67 -16.56 6.37
N ILE A 93 -3.19 -15.45 5.83
CA ILE A 93 -3.31 -14.18 6.55
C ILE A 93 -4.39 -14.29 7.63
N THR A 94 -5.57 -14.80 7.28
CA THR A 94 -6.68 -14.96 8.22
C THR A 94 -6.33 -15.93 9.35
N GLU A 95 -5.63 -17.02 9.03
CA GLU A 95 -5.18 -18.02 10.01
C GLU A 95 -4.18 -17.40 10.99
N ALA A 96 -3.14 -16.74 10.50
CA ALA A 96 -2.13 -16.10 11.34
C ALA A 96 -2.72 -15.00 12.25
N LEU A 97 -3.64 -14.19 11.71
CA LEU A 97 -4.33 -13.17 12.48
C LEU A 97 -5.24 -13.78 13.54
N THR A 98 -5.96 -14.88 13.22
CA THR A 98 -6.85 -15.57 14.15
C THR A 98 -6.06 -16.17 15.31
N GLU A 99 -4.94 -16.81 15.04
CA GLU A 99 -4.03 -17.32 16.07
C GLU A 99 -3.51 -16.18 16.96
N ARG A 100 -3.04 -15.08 16.33
CA ARG A 100 -2.48 -13.95 17.08
C ARG A 100 -3.51 -13.26 17.99
N VAL A 101 -4.76 -13.16 17.56
CA VAL A 101 -5.84 -12.54 18.37
C VAL A 101 -6.16 -13.35 19.61
N GLN A 102 -5.92 -14.66 19.63
CA GLN A 102 -6.09 -15.49 20.81
C GLN A 102 -5.07 -15.19 21.93
N HIS A 103 -3.97 -14.53 21.60
CA HIS A 103 -3.00 -14.06 22.57
C HIS A 103 -3.39 -12.68 23.09
N HIS A 104 -3.95 -12.60 24.27
CA HIS A 104 -4.62 -11.42 24.83
C HIS A 104 -3.68 -10.34 25.40
N ASN A 105 -2.39 -10.31 25.04
CA ASN A 105 -1.45 -9.26 25.41
C ASN A 105 -1.02 -8.45 24.18
N TRP A 106 -1.24 -7.15 24.24
CA TRP A 106 -1.05 -6.19 23.14
C TRP A 106 0.04 -5.15 23.47
N GLY A 107 1.08 -5.56 24.18
CA GLY A 107 2.24 -4.72 24.48
C GLY A 107 3.03 -4.35 23.22
N TYR A 108 4.12 -3.64 23.41
CA TYR A 108 5.01 -3.27 22.30
C TYR A 108 5.58 -4.50 21.60
N ILE A 109 5.74 -4.39 20.30
CA ILE A 109 6.42 -5.37 19.46
C ILE A 109 7.78 -4.83 19.01
N SER A 110 8.70 -5.70 18.73
CA SER A 110 9.89 -5.40 17.96
C SER A 110 9.68 -5.80 16.51
N THR A 111 10.45 -5.23 15.60
CA THR A 111 10.50 -5.68 14.22
C THR A 111 11.06 -7.09 14.18
N THR A 112 10.38 -7.99 13.51
CA THR A 112 10.81 -9.37 13.42
C THR A 112 11.74 -9.57 12.23
N GLU A 113 12.77 -10.38 12.39
CA GLU A 113 13.61 -10.81 11.25
C GLU A 113 12.80 -11.52 10.17
N PRO A 114 11.80 -12.39 10.47
CA PRO A 114 10.96 -13.02 9.44
C PRO A 114 10.27 -12.06 8.49
N LEU A 115 9.86 -10.87 8.94
CA LEU A 115 9.28 -9.86 8.07
C LEU A 115 10.31 -9.32 7.05
N ARG A 116 11.54 -9.01 7.52
CA ARG A 116 12.61 -8.54 6.63
C ARG A 116 13.05 -9.62 5.64
N GLU A 117 13.23 -10.84 6.12
CA GLU A 117 13.54 -12.00 5.28
C GLU A 117 12.46 -12.22 4.21
N GLY A 118 11.18 -12.10 4.60
CA GLY A 118 10.05 -12.17 3.68
C GLY A 118 10.09 -11.09 2.60
N ILE A 119 10.41 -9.83 2.97
CA ILE A 119 10.58 -8.72 2.03
C ILE A 119 11.73 -9.00 1.06
N VAL A 120 12.89 -9.42 1.55
CA VAL A 120 14.08 -9.73 0.72
C VAL A 120 13.75 -10.85 -0.26
N LYS A 121 13.21 -11.96 0.24
CA LYS A 121 12.83 -13.12 -0.58
C LYS A 121 11.83 -12.73 -1.67
N TRP A 122 10.76 -12.00 -1.31
CA TRP A 122 9.72 -11.58 -2.25
C TRP A 122 10.28 -10.73 -3.39
N ASN A 123 11.10 -9.73 -3.05
CA ASN A 123 11.72 -8.87 -4.07
C ASN A 123 12.73 -9.63 -4.93
N GLY A 124 13.52 -10.53 -4.35
CA GLY A 124 14.47 -11.36 -5.09
C GLY A 124 13.78 -12.31 -6.07
N GLU A 125 12.81 -13.09 -5.59
CA GLU A 125 12.13 -14.10 -6.39
C GLU A 125 11.22 -13.53 -7.48
N ARG A 126 10.50 -12.43 -7.17
CA ARG A 126 9.50 -11.86 -8.08
C ARG A 126 10.03 -10.76 -8.99
N HIS A 127 10.97 -9.97 -8.50
CA HIS A 127 11.41 -8.75 -9.19
C HIS A 127 12.90 -8.75 -9.52
N GLY A 128 13.65 -9.76 -9.06
CA GLY A 128 15.09 -9.85 -9.31
C GLY A 128 15.91 -8.76 -8.60
N VAL A 129 15.37 -8.18 -7.51
CA VAL A 129 16.08 -7.18 -6.72
C VAL A 129 16.80 -7.85 -5.57
N ASP A 130 18.12 -7.75 -5.58
CA ASP A 130 18.95 -8.18 -4.46
C ASP A 130 18.97 -7.08 -3.39
N LEU A 131 18.29 -7.31 -2.28
CA LEU A 131 18.17 -6.37 -1.15
C LEU A 131 19.02 -6.84 0.01
N ASP A 132 19.89 -5.97 0.49
CA ASP A 132 20.48 -6.13 1.82
C ASP A 132 19.41 -5.83 2.88
N PRO A 133 19.10 -6.76 3.81
CA PRO A 133 18.17 -6.51 4.91
C PRO A 133 18.47 -5.22 5.69
N ALA A 134 19.75 -4.83 5.80
CA ALA A 134 20.20 -3.60 6.48
C ALA A 134 19.84 -2.33 5.69
N SER A 135 19.62 -2.44 4.38
CA SER A 135 19.17 -1.31 3.54
C SER A 135 17.68 -1.04 3.59
N ILE A 136 16.91 -1.87 4.32
CA ILE A 136 15.46 -1.78 4.42
C ILE A 136 15.07 -1.01 5.67
N THR A 137 14.26 0.04 5.53
CA THR A 137 13.56 0.71 6.62
C THR A 137 12.08 0.38 6.55
N LEU A 138 11.51 -0.11 7.65
CA LEU A 138 10.07 -0.37 7.76
C LEU A 138 9.29 0.92 7.98
N SER A 139 8.06 0.96 7.50
CA SER A 139 7.17 2.13 7.53
C SER A 139 5.71 1.73 7.75
N ASP A 140 4.92 2.61 8.32
CA ASP A 140 3.46 2.43 8.48
C ASP A 140 2.71 2.51 7.14
N GLY A 141 3.41 2.88 6.07
CA GLY A 141 2.88 3.00 4.71
C GLY A 141 3.88 3.71 3.80
N VAL A 142 3.70 3.55 2.49
CA VAL A 142 4.47 4.31 1.49
C VAL A 142 4.25 5.82 1.65
N TYR A 143 3.03 6.23 1.97
CA TYR A 143 2.65 7.63 2.17
C TYR A 143 3.52 8.36 3.22
N PRO A 144 3.65 7.90 4.49
CA PRO A 144 4.52 8.55 5.47
C PRO A 144 6.01 8.44 5.11
N GLY A 145 6.43 7.36 4.45
CA GLY A 145 7.80 7.20 3.97
C GLY A 145 8.19 8.27 2.94
N ILE A 146 7.34 8.52 1.94
CA ILE A 146 7.58 9.57 0.95
C ILE A 146 7.56 10.97 1.60
N ILE A 147 6.67 11.25 2.57
CA ILE A 147 6.69 12.52 3.31
C ILE A 147 8.04 12.72 4.01
N ALA A 148 8.57 11.68 4.65
CA ALA A 148 9.87 11.74 5.30
C ALA A 148 11.00 12.03 4.30
N ALA A 149 10.98 11.37 3.14
CA ALA A 149 11.95 11.62 2.08
C ALA A 149 11.86 13.04 1.51
N LEU A 150 10.64 13.55 1.27
CA LEU A 150 10.45 14.93 0.82
C LEU A 150 11.02 15.93 1.84
N ARG A 151 10.78 15.72 3.13
CA ARG A 151 11.36 16.56 4.19
C ARG A 151 12.87 16.49 4.28
N SER A 152 13.45 15.35 3.86
CA SER A 152 14.91 15.13 3.88
C SER A 152 15.62 15.82 2.74
N PHE A 153 15.04 15.74 1.53
CA PHE A 153 15.74 16.14 0.32
C PHE A 153 15.29 17.48 -0.24
N VAL A 154 14.06 17.93 0.10
CA VAL A 154 13.50 19.15 -0.47
C VAL A 154 13.38 20.23 0.60
N PRO A 155 14.27 21.24 0.60
CA PRO A 155 14.16 22.37 1.51
C PRO A 155 12.83 23.12 1.34
N ILE A 156 12.36 23.77 2.41
CA ILE A 156 11.15 24.60 2.36
C ILE A 156 11.31 25.68 1.28
N GLY A 157 10.28 25.80 0.43
CA GLY A 157 10.27 26.74 -0.71
C GLY A 157 10.87 26.15 -1.99
N ASN A 158 11.42 24.94 -1.93
CA ASN A 158 11.82 24.16 -3.10
C ASN A 158 10.72 23.21 -3.54
N LYS A 159 10.93 22.52 -4.67
CA LYS A 159 9.88 21.77 -5.37
C LYS A 159 10.19 20.30 -5.48
N VAL A 160 9.12 19.51 -5.57
CA VAL A 160 9.14 18.14 -6.06
C VAL A 160 8.51 18.07 -7.45
N LEU A 161 9.17 17.38 -8.38
CA LEU A 161 8.69 17.18 -9.75
C LEU A 161 7.78 15.94 -9.81
N LEU A 162 6.64 16.08 -10.48
CA LEU A 162 5.66 15.03 -10.71
C LEU A 162 5.41 14.90 -12.23
N THR A 163 5.17 13.67 -12.71
CA THR A 163 4.63 13.44 -14.05
C THR A 163 3.11 13.29 -13.95
N SER A 164 2.36 14.22 -14.54
CA SER A 164 0.88 14.21 -14.44
C SER A 164 0.21 13.72 -15.74
N PRO A 165 -0.98 13.04 -15.67
CA PRO A 165 -1.77 12.78 -14.46
C PRO A 165 -1.07 11.80 -13.50
N CYS A 166 -1.17 12.05 -12.19
CA CYS A 166 -0.54 11.23 -11.17
C CYS A 166 -1.48 10.98 -9.97
N TYR A 167 -1.06 10.12 -9.07
CA TYR A 167 -1.79 9.88 -7.84
C TYR A 167 -1.96 11.18 -7.03
N SER A 168 -3.21 11.57 -6.79
CA SER A 168 -3.54 12.82 -6.09
C SER A 168 -2.95 12.92 -4.67
N GLY A 169 -2.60 11.78 -4.08
CA GLY A 169 -1.90 11.71 -2.80
C GLY A 169 -0.52 12.38 -2.82
N PHE A 170 0.17 12.43 -3.96
CA PHE A 170 1.49 13.09 -4.05
C PHE A 170 1.41 14.58 -3.73
N TYR A 171 0.37 15.28 -4.20
CA TYR A 171 0.11 16.68 -3.82
C TYR A 171 -0.17 16.83 -2.33
N SER A 172 -0.83 15.85 -1.71
CA SER A 172 -1.11 15.87 -0.28
C SER A 172 0.15 15.58 0.54
N MET A 173 1.03 14.69 0.06
CA MET A 173 2.34 14.41 0.65
C MET A 173 3.24 15.65 0.59
N ALA A 174 3.29 16.33 -0.57
CA ALA A 174 4.05 17.56 -0.75
C ALA A 174 3.57 18.66 0.23
N ARG A 175 2.26 18.89 0.32
CA ARG A 175 1.68 19.82 1.30
C ARG A 175 2.05 19.46 2.74
N ALA A 176 1.98 18.18 3.12
CA ALA A 176 2.34 17.71 4.46
C ALA A 176 3.84 17.87 4.75
N ALA A 177 4.68 17.78 3.72
CA ALA A 177 6.11 18.05 3.80
C ALA A 177 6.45 19.55 3.74
N ARG A 178 5.50 20.43 3.41
CA ARG A 178 5.69 21.87 3.13
C ARG A 178 6.62 22.12 1.92
N VAL A 179 6.41 21.33 0.89
CA VAL A 179 7.14 21.37 -0.38
C VAL A 179 6.18 21.75 -1.48
N ASP A 180 6.61 22.59 -2.40
CA ASP A 180 5.83 22.94 -3.58
C ASP A 180 5.92 21.82 -4.63
N THR A 181 4.94 21.75 -5.53
CA THR A 181 4.94 20.80 -6.64
C THR A 181 5.14 21.52 -7.97
N ILE A 182 5.82 20.87 -8.89
CA ILE A 182 5.85 21.25 -10.29
C ILE A 182 5.49 20.01 -11.14
N ASP A 183 4.60 20.19 -12.11
CA ASP A 183 4.11 19.09 -12.94
C ASP A 183 4.71 19.14 -14.34
N SER A 184 5.24 18.00 -14.79
CA SER A 184 5.47 17.72 -16.19
C SER A 184 4.30 16.90 -16.73
N GLN A 185 3.59 17.45 -17.72
CA GLN A 185 2.39 16.84 -18.25
C GLN A 185 2.71 15.77 -19.28
N MET A 186 2.30 14.54 -19.03
CA MET A 186 2.45 13.44 -19.98
C MET A 186 1.52 13.65 -21.20
N ARG A 187 1.93 13.15 -22.33
CA ARG A 187 1.13 13.13 -23.57
C ARG A 187 0.38 11.81 -23.70
N TYR A 188 -0.87 11.87 -24.10
CA TYR A 188 -1.64 10.67 -24.42
C TYR A 188 -1.52 10.36 -25.92
N VAL A 189 -0.82 9.26 -26.25
CA VAL A 189 -0.50 8.87 -27.63
C VAL A 189 -0.88 7.41 -27.83
N ASN A 190 -1.74 7.14 -28.82
CA ASN A 190 -2.11 5.77 -29.20
C ASN A 190 -2.54 4.85 -28.04
N GLY A 191 -3.31 5.38 -27.10
CA GLY A 191 -3.81 4.59 -25.95
C GLY A 191 -2.83 4.47 -24.77
N ARG A 192 -1.65 5.10 -24.83
CA ARG A 192 -0.65 5.11 -23.77
C ARG A 192 -0.29 6.54 -23.37
N TYR A 193 0.00 6.76 -22.10
CA TYR A 193 0.64 7.99 -21.66
C TYR A 193 2.15 7.90 -21.88
N GLU A 194 2.72 8.92 -22.47
CA GLU A 194 4.16 9.03 -22.75
C GLU A 194 4.72 10.26 -22.04
N ILE A 195 5.97 10.16 -21.57
CA ILE A 195 6.70 11.28 -20.98
C ILE A 195 7.01 12.29 -22.08
N ASP A 196 6.66 13.54 -21.84
CA ASP A 196 7.16 14.65 -22.63
C ASP A 196 8.56 15.03 -22.13
N TRP A 197 9.58 14.51 -22.80
CA TRP A 197 10.96 14.63 -22.35
C TRP A 197 11.48 16.06 -22.35
N GLU A 198 11.05 16.89 -23.28
CA GLU A 198 11.43 18.30 -23.35
C GLU A 198 10.80 19.09 -22.20
N ASP A 199 9.48 18.86 -21.97
CA ASP A 199 8.79 19.48 -20.86
C ASP A 199 9.36 18.98 -19.51
N LEU A 200 9.61 17.67 -19.36
CA LEU A 200 10.20 17.09 -18.15
C LEU A 200 11.53 17.76 -17.80
N GLU A 201 12.47 17.82 -18.75
CA GLU A 201 13.79 18.39 -18.53
C GLU A 201 13.72 19.91 -18.28
N SER A 202 12.82 20.62 -18.98
CA SER A 202 12.61 22.06 -18.76
C SER A 202 12.11 22.39 -17.35
N LYS A 203 11.46 21.44 -16.68
CA LYS A 203 10.96 21.56 -15.29
C LYS A 203 12.00 21.22 -14.24
N MET A 204 13.14 20.63 -14.62
CA MET A 204 14.24 20.26 -13.71
C MET A 204 15.12 21.49 -13.37
N THR A 205 14.50 22.51 -12.81
CA THR A 205 15.16 23.77 -12.42
C THR A 205 15.90 23.62 -11.08
N ALA A 206 16.81 24.53 -10.76
CA ALA A 206 17.65 24.46 -9.56
C ALA A 206 16.90 24.40 -8.22
N ASP A 207 15.65 24.80 -8.19
CA ASP A 207 14.75 24.72 -7.02
C ASP A 207 13.97 23.39 -6.95
N VAL A 208 14.12 22.49 -7.92
CA VAL A 208 13.59 21.11 -7.87
C VAL A 208 14.65 20.20 -7.26
N ARG A 209 14.32 19.54 -6.15
CA ARG A 209 15.31 18.73 -5.39
C ARG A 209 14.94 17.26 -5.29
N ALA A 210 13.70 16.89 -5.63
CA ALA A 210 13.25 15.50 -5.74
C ALA A 210 12.28 15.33 -6.90
N MET A 211 12.17 14.11 -7.41
CA MET A 211 11.15 13.70 -8.37
C MET A 211 10.47 12.42 -7.87
N ILE A 212 9.14 12.38 -7.87
CA ILE A 212 8.42 11.13 -7.59
C ILE A 212 8.15 10.40 -8.89
N VAL A 213 8.64 9.17 -8.98
CA VAL A 213 8.43 8.24 -10.12
C VAL A 213 7.54 7.11 -9.64
N CYS A 214 6.28 7.07 -10.11
CA CYS A 214 5.35 5.99 -9.83
C CYS A 214 5.50 4.90 -10.88
N ASN A 215 5.83 3.67 -10.47
CA ASN A 215 6.00 2.53 -11.37
C ASN A 215 5.56 1.21 -10.71
N PRO A 216 4.47 0.59 -11.16
CA PRO A 216 3.51 1.03 -12.18
C PRO A 216 2.80 2.34 -11.85
N GLN A 217 2.51 3.10 -12.88
CA GLN A 217 2.01 4.47 -12.73
C GLN A 217 0.50 4.49 -12.43
N ASN A 218 0.14 5.18 -11.36
CA ASN A 218 -1.24 5.45 -10.99
C ASN A 218 -1.59 6.94 -11.32
N PRO A 219 -2.62 7.23 -12.10
CA PRO A 219 -3.76 6.37 -12.49
C PRO A 219 -3.67 5.77 -13.90
N THR A 220 -2.61 6.01 -14.65
CA THR A 220 -2.56 5.70 -16.09
C THR A 220 -2.40 4.21 -16.39
N GLY A 221 -1.91 3.43 -15.43
CA GLY A 221 -1.62 1.99 -15.61
C GLY A 221 -0.35 1.71 -16.41
N ASN A 222 0.44 2.73 -16.74
CA ASN A 222 1.70 2.53 -17.43
C ASN A 222 2.69 1.72 -16.58
N VAL A 223 3.40 0.80 -17.22
CA VAL A 223 4.62 0.20 -16.70
C VAL A 223 5.77 0.79 -17.52
N TRP A 224 6.71 1.44 -16.85
CA TRP A 224 7.85 2.10 -17.51
C TRP A 224 8.88 1.06 -17.94
N THR A 225 9.45 1.24 -19.13
CA THR A 225 10.57 0.41 -19.61
C THR A 225 11.87 0.75 -18.86
N GLU A 226 12.84 -0.17 -18.92
CA GLU A 226 14.16 0.08 -18.34
C GLU A 226 14.81 1.34 -18.94
N GLU A 227 14.66 1.54 -20.24
CA GLU A 227 15.20 2.70 -20.96
C GLU A 227 14.57 4.01 -20.50
N GLU A 228 13.22 4.02 -20.30
CA GLU A 228 12.53 5.20 -19.78
C GLU A 228 12.99 5.52 -18.35
N LEU A 229 13.10 4.52 -17.47
CA LEU A 229 13.57 4.69 -16.08
C LEU A 229 15.03 5.15 -16.03
N LEU A 230 15.92 4.58 -16.86
CA LEU A 230 17.31 5.01 -16.96
C LEU A 230 17.42 6.46 -17.44
N ARG A 231 16.61 6.86 -18.42
CA ARG A 231 16.58 8.23 -18.92
C ARG A 231 16.13 9.22 -17.84
N ILE A 232 15.05 8.88 -17.11
CA ILE A 232 14.60 9.68 -15.95
C ILE A 232 15.74 9.82 -14.93
N GLY A 233 16.36 8.68 -14.56
CA GLY A 233 17.39 8.66 -13.54
C GLY A 233 18.64 9.46 -13.92
N ARG A 234 19.06 9.43 -15.18
CA ARG A 234 20.20 10.22 -15.68
C ARG A 234 19.89 11.72 -15.69
N LEU A 235 18.73 12.12 -16.21
CA LEU A 235 18.27 13.50 -16.12
C LEU A 235 18.23 13.99 -14.67
N ALA A 236 17.70 13.17 -13.77
CA ALA A 236 17.67 13.50 -12.36
C ALA A 236 19.06 13.67 -11.74
N LEU A 237 20.03 12.82 -12.12
CA LEU A 237 21.45 12.97 -11.72
C LEU A 237 22.06 14.26 -12.24
N ASP A 238 21.89 14.56 -13.52
CA ASP A 238 22.48 15.72 -14.20
C ASP A 238 21.96 17.03 -13.57
N HIS A 239 20.75 17.02 -13.01
CA HIS A 239 20.10 18.15 -12.36
C HIS A 239 20.15 18.10 -10.81
N GLU A 240 20.91 17.20 -10.20
CA GLU A 240 21.02 17.01 -8.74
C GLU A 240 19.67 16.76 -8.03
N ILE A 241 18.77 16.03 -8.68
CA ILE A 241 17.44 15.68 -8.21
C ILE A 241 17.44 14.24 -7.70
N VAL A 242 16.97 14.00 -6.46
CA VAL A 242 16.82 12.64 -5.92
C VAL A 242 15.53 11.99 -6.43
N VAL A 243 15.63 10.74 -6.91
CA VAL A 243 14.45 9.98 -7.34
C VAL A 243 13.79 9.26 -6.16
N LEU A 244 12.50 9.49 -5.99
CA LEU A 244 11.62 8.79 -5.04
C LEU A 244 10.72 7.84 -5.84
N ALA A 245 11.11 6.56 -5.93
CA ALA A 245 10.38 5.56 -6.70
C ALA A 245 9.23 4.97 -5.87
N ASP A 246 7.99 5.34 -6.19
CA ASP A 246 6.79 4.72 -5.63
C ASP A 246 6.44 3.47 -6.42
N GLU A 247 6.73 2.30 -5.84
CA GLU A 247 6.62 0.98 -6.45
C GLU A 247 5.50 0.13 -5.82
N ILE A 248 4.55 0.76 -5.13
CA ILE A 248 3.48 0.08 -4.37
C ILE A 248 2.58 -0.82 -5.23
N HIS A 249 2.58 -0.65 -6.54
CA HIS A 249 1.80 -1.44 -7.50
C HIS A 249 2.63 -2.53 -8.21
N SER A 250 3.89 -2.74 -7.83
CA SER A 250 4.87 -3.59 -8.51
C SER A 250 4.41 -5.02 -8.80
N ASP A 251 3.58 -5.59 -7.94
CA ASP A 251 3.12 -6.98 -8.09
C ASP A 251 1.92 -7.10 -9.05
N VAL A 252 1.06 -6.07 -9.14
CA VAL A 252 -0.18 -6.14 -9.94
C VAL A 252 0.11 -5.77 -11.38
N ILE A 253 0.65 -6.72 -12.13
CA ILE A 253 1.11 -6.54 -13.52
C ILE A 253 0.38 -7.51 -14.42
N ARG A 254 -0.13 -7.02 -15.56
CA ARG A 254 -0.70 -7.87 -16.60
C ARG A 254 0.38 -8.73 -17.24
N ALA A 255 0.04 -9.96 -17.63
CA ALA A 255 0.97 -10.96 -18.16
C ALA A 255 1.76 -10.46 -19.40
N ALA A 256 1.19 -9.54 -20.18
CA ALA A 256 1.84 -8.96 -21.35
C ALA A 256 2.94 -7.93 -21.03
N HIS A 257 3.09 -7.52 -19.77
CA HIS A 257 4.02 -6.47 -19.35
C HIS A 257 5.05 -7.00 -18.37
N LYS A 258 6.21 -6.35 -18.35
CA LYS A 258 7.29 -6.65 -17.40
C LYS A 258 7.57 -5.42 -16.56
N TYR A 259 7.40 -5.55 -15.25
CA TYR A 259 7.82 -4.53 -14.30
C TYR A 259 9.34 -4.55 -14.14
N VAL A 260 9.95 -3.38 -14.07
CA VAL A 260 11.37 -3.17 -13.80
C VAL A 260 11.51 -2.30 -12.55
N PRO A 261 12.03 -2.83 -11.45
CA PRO A 261 12.30 -2.04 -10.24
C PRO A 261 13.36 -0.97 -10.49
N PHE A 262 13.18 0.23 -9.94
CA PHE A 262 14.18 1.29 -10.07
C PHE A 262 15.51 0.89 -9.43
N GLY A 263 15.47 0.19 -8.31
CA GLY A 263 16.64 -0.33 -7.62
C GLY A 263 17.42 -1.45 -8.34
N SER A 264 16.87 -2.01 -9.46
CA SER A 264 17.52 -3.04 -10.28
C SER A 264 18.13 -2.53 -11.58
N LEU A 265 18.04 -1.23 -11.85
CA LEU A 265 18.59 -0.64 -13.07
C LEU A 265 20.10 -0.87 -13.17
N ARG A 266 20.60 -1.02 -14.41
CA ARG A 266 22.00 -1.34 -14.69
C ARG A 266 22.99 -0.18 -14.43
N ASP A 267 22.51 1.03 -14.24
CA ASP A 267 23.32 2.21 -13.97
C ASP A 267 23.41 2.45 -12.47
N GLU A 268 24.54 2.11 -11.87
CA GLU A 268 24.74 2.18 -10.42
C GLU A 268 24.62 3.62 -9.89
N ALA A 269 25.07 4.63 -10.65
CA ALA A 269 24.96 6.02 -10.24
C ALA A 269 23.49 6.45 -10.14
N VAL A 270 22.67 6.03 -11.11
CA VAL A 270 21.22 6.26 -11.11
C VAL A 270 20.56 5.60 -9.89
N VAL A 271 20.87 4.34 -9.63
CA VAL A 271 20.31 3.60 -8.49
C VAL A 271 20.73 4.22 -7.17
N ASN A 272 21.98 4.61 -7.02
CA ASN A 272 22.50 5.26 -5.80
C ASN A 272 21.93 6.66 -5.56
N ASN A 273 21.25 7.26 -6.55
CA ASN A 273 20.52 8.52 -6.42
C ASN A 273 19.03 8.34 -6.20
N SER A 274 18.62 7.21 -5.65
CA SER A 274 17.20 6.89 -5.47
C SER A 274 16.86 6.29 -4.10
N VAL A 275 15.60 6.43 -3.74
CA VAL A 275 14.95 5.70 -2.64
C VAL A 275 13.68 5.06 -3.20
N SER A 276 13.55 3.74 -3.09
CA SER A 276 12.37 2.98 -3.51
C SER A 276 11.44 2.71 -2.34
N PHE A 277 10.13 2.89 -2.54
CA PHE A 277 9.07 2.71 -1.56
C PHE A 277 8.13 1.61 -2.04
N ASN A 278 7.88 0.61 -1.21
CA ASN A 278 7.01 -0.50 -1.59
C ASN A 278 6.23 -1.06 -0.40
N ALA A 279 5.18 -1.83 -0.71
CA ALA A 279 4.34 -2.54 0.25
C ALA A 279 3.49 -3.58 -0.47
N ILE A 280 3.23 -4.72 0.16
CA ILE A 280 2.27 -5.71 -0.34
C ILE A 280 0.81 -5.37 0.01
N SER A 281 0.58 -4.13 0.41
CA SER A 281 -0.77 -3.66 0.77
C SER A 281 -1.75 -3.64 -0.41
N LYS A 282 -1.26 -3.50 -1.64
CA LYS A 282 -2.06 -3.63 -2.87
C LYS A 282 -2.14 -5.08 -3.34
N THR A 283 -1.07 -5.82 -3.21
CA THR A 283 -0.94 -7.23 -3.56
C THR A 283 -1.95 -8.10 -2.82
N PHE A 284 -2.12 -7.89 -1.52
CA PHE A 284 -2.98 -8.69 -0.64
C PHE A 284 -4.16 -7.92 -0.03
N ASN A 285 -4.47 -6.73 -0.55
CA ASN A 285 -5.54 -5.89 -0.01
C ASN A 285 -5.39 -5.52 1.48
N LEU A 286 -4.15 -5.33 1.94
CA LEU A 286 -3.77 -5.09 3.34
C LEU A 286 -3.56 -3.61 3.70
N ALA A 287 -4.14 -2.67 2.96
CA ALA A 287 -3.90 -1.23 3.16
C ALA A 287 -4.22 -0.73 4.59
N ALA A 288 -5.19 -1.36 5.27
CA ALA A 288 -5.56 -1.03 6.65
C ALA A 288 -4.57 -1.59 7.69
N MET A 289 -3.73 -2.56 7.33
CA MET A 289 -2.74 -3.18 8.23
C MET A 289 -1.49 -2.34 8.44
N LYS A 290 -1.34 -1.24 7.68
CA LYS A 290 -0.31 -0.23 7.91
C LYS A 290 1.10 -0.80 8.04
N ASN A 291 1.57 -1.45 6.97
CA ASN A 291 2.93 -1.96 6.86
C ASN A 291 3.45 -1.70 5.45
N ALA A 292 4.65 -1.16 5.37
CA ALA A 292 5.38 -0.87 4.15
C ALA A 292 6.87 -0.83 4.45
N TYR A 293 7.67 -0.62 3.44
CA TYR A 293 9.10 -0.40 3.59
C TYR A 293 9.63 0.54 2.50
N PHE A 294 10.79 1.07 2.74
CA PHE A 294 11.59 1.73 1.72
C PHE A 294 13.05 1.31 1.85
N TYR A 295 13.77 1.42 0.76
CA TYR A 295 15.19 1.06 0.71
C TYR A 295 15.97 1.97 -0.23
N SER A 296 17.28 2.00 -0.04
CA SER A 296 18.20 2.63 -0.95
C SER A 296 19.53 1.88 -0.93
N LYS A 297 20.17 1.70 -2.09
CA LYS A 297 21.55 1.20 -2.15
C LYS A 297 22.57 2.23 -1.65
N ASN A 298 22.17 3.50 -1.53
CA ASN A 298 22.97 4.56 -0.95
C ASN A 298 22.63 4.73 0.55
N PRO A 299 23.49 4.27 1.47
CA PRO A 299 23.22 4.37 2.90
C PRO A 299 23.12 5.81 3.42
N ARG A 300 23.70 6.80 2.70
CA ARG A 300 23.60 8.21 3.08
C ARG A 300 22.20 8.73 2.86
N LEU A 301 21.56 8.42 1.70
CA LEU A 301 20.19 8.80 1.43
C LEU A 301 19.24 8.15 2.45
N LEU A 302 19.44 6.86 2.72
CA LEU A 302 18.62 6.14 3.71
C LEU A 302 18.74 6.76 5.11
N ALA A 303 19.95 7.09 5.55
CA ALA A 303 20.19 7.74 6.83
C ALA A 303 19.52 9.13 6.92
N GLN A 304 19.49 9.90 5.84
CA GLN A 304 18.81 11.20 5.78
C GLN A 304 17.31 11.03 5.94
N VAL A 305 16.67 10.08 5.22
CA VAL A 305 15.24 9.82 5.36
C VAL A 305 14.90 9.39 6.78
N ASN A 306 15.72 8.53 7.38
CA ASN A 306 15.50 8.01 8.73
C ASN A 306 15.57 9.10 9.84
N GLN A 307 16.13 10.28 9.57
CA GLN A 307 16.06 11.41 10.51
C GLN A 307 14.64 11.99 10.63
N PHE A 308 13.81 11.83 9.61
CA PHE A 308 12.45 12.35 9.56
C PHE A 308 11.39 11.24 9.60
N HIS A 309 11.83 9.97 9.70
CA HIS A 309 10.96 8.82 9.69
C HIS A 309 11.04 8.02 10.99
N ARG A 310 9.86 7.68 11.52
CA ARG A 310 9.70 6.74 12.62
C ARG A 310 8.44 5.91 12.36
N ALA A 311 8.61 4.60 12.22
CA ALA A 311 7.48 3.69 12.09
C ALA A 311 6.99 3.22 13.48
N GLU A 312 5.67 3.13 13.63
CA GLU A 312 5.01 2.49 14.78
C GLU A 312 4.07 1.39 14.26
N LEU A 313 4.67 0.27 13.88
CA LEU A 313 3.94 -0.84 13.29
C LEU A 313 3.00 -1.50 14.31
N SER A 314 1.80 -1.84 13.86
CA SER A 314 0.87 -2.62 14.69
C SER A 314 1.24 -4.10 14.67
N THR A 315 1.01 -4.79 15.79
CA THR A 315 1.21 -6.24 15.89
C THR A 315 0.47 -7.01 14.79
N LEU A 316 -0.81 -6.67 14.55
CA LEU A 316 -1.61 -7.34 13.53
C LEU A 316 -1.09 -7.04 12.11
N GLY A 317 -0.58 -5.82 11.89
CA GLY A 317 0.05 -5.44 10.63
C GLY A 317 1.29 -6.27 10.34
N VAL A 318 2.16 -6.47 11.32
CA VAL A 318 3.37 -7.29 11.18
C VAL A 318 2.99 -8.74 10.88
N VAL A 319 2.14 -9.36 11.70
CA VAL A 319 1.71 -10.76 11.53
C VAL A 319 1.05 -11.00 10.17
N ALA A 320 0.16 -10.10 9.73
CA ALA A 320 -0.50 -10.22 8.42
C ALA A 320 0.50 -10.16 7.27
N ASN A 321 1.49 -9.26 7.34
CA ASN A 321 2.49 -9.11 6.29
C ASN A 321 3.50 -10.27 6.28
N GLU A 322 3.93 -10.75 7.44
CA GLU A 322 4.77 -11.95 7.52
C GLU A 322 4.09 -13.16 6.86
N ALA A 323 2.84 -13.44 7.24
CA ALA A 323 2.08 -14.54 6.66
C ALA A 323 1.91 -14.39 5.13
N ALA A 324 1.62 -13.17 4.67
CA ALA A 324 1.46 -12.87 3.25
C ALA A 324 2.75 -13.09 2.45
N TYR A 325 3.90 -12.59 2.93
CA TYR A 325 5.20 -12.79 2.28
C TYR A 325 5.63 -14.25 2.25
N GLN A 326 5.38 -14.99 3.34
CA GLN A 326 5.85 -16.37 3.47
C GLN A 326 4.98 -17.38 2.72
N TYR A 327 3.65 -17.17 2.72
CA TYR A 327 2.70 -18.19 2.29
C TYR A 327 1.66 -17.72 1.27
N GLY A 328 1.63 -16.44 0.94
CA GLY A 328 0.56 -15.84 0.12
C GLY A 328 0.79 -15.92 -1.40
N ALA A 329 1.96 -16.39 -1.85
CA ALA A 329 2.36 -16.31 -3.25
C ALA A 329 1.36 -16.96 -4.21
N GLU A 330 0.93 -18.19 -3.92
CA GLU A 330 0.00 -18.94 -4.78
C GLU A 330 -1.37 -18.24 -4.89
N TRP A 331 -1.89 -17.75 -3.76
CA TRP A 331 -3.15 -16.99 -3.77
C TRP A 331 -3.05 -15.75 -4.66
N PHE A 332 -1.96 -15.01 -4.53
CA PHE A 332 -1.75 -13.81 -5.32
C PHE A 332 -1.60 -14.10 -6.81
N ASP A 333 -0.85 -15.15 -7.18
CA ASP A 333 -0.67 -15.52 -8.58
C ASP A 333 -2.00 -15.87 -9.24
N GLN A 334 -2.87 -16.61 -8.54
CA GLN A 334 -4.22 -16.89 -9.01
C GLN A 334 -5.09 -15.62 -9.08
N ALA A 335 -5.04 -14.73 -8.06
CA ALA A 335 -5.76 -13.48 -8.05
C ALA A 335 -5.32 -12.53 -9.19
N ASN A 336 -4.01 -12.43 -9.44
CA ASN A 336 -3.47 -11.60 -10.51
C ASN A 336 -3.87 -12.14 -11.90
N THR A 337 -3.86 -13.46 -12.08
CA THR A 337 -4.36 -14.11 -13.30
C THR A 337 -5.83 -13.78 -13.50
N TYR A 338 -6.67 -13.93 -12.48
CA TYR A 338 -8.10 -13.60 -12.55
C TYR A 338 -8.34 -12.12 -12.92
N MET A 339 -7.57 -11.20 -12.32
CA MET A 339 -7.65 -9.78 -12.65
C MET A 339 -7.21 -9.49 -14.09
N ASP A 340 -6.17 -10.15 -14.59
CA ASP A 340 -5.69 -9.98 -15.97
C ASP A 340 -6.73 -10.49 -16.99
N GLU A 341 -7.32 -11.65 -16.75
CA GLU A 341 -8.41 -12.21 -17.55
C GLU A 341 -9.63 -11.27 -17.56
N SER A 342 -9.98 -10.67 -16.44
CA SER A 342 -11.10 -9.73 -16.32
C SER A 342 -10.91 -8.44 -17.15
N HIS A 343 -9.70 -8.09 -17.52
CA HIS A 343 -9.40 -6.96 -18.40
C HIS A 343 -9.65 -7.26 -19.88
N THR A 344 -9.78 -8.52 -20.26
CA THR A 344 -10.02 -8.93 -21.66
C THR A 344 -11.49 -9.15 -21.95
N PHE A 345 -12.36 -9.01 -20.98
CA PHE A 345 -13.81 -9.20 -21.07
C PHE A 345 -14.57 -7.91 -21.61
#